data_78673ec79c27cb003552583c4b4cd7cf
#
_entry.id   78673ec79c27cb003552583c4b4cd7cf
#
_cell.length_a   1.000
_cell.length_b   1.000
_cell.length_c   1.000
_cell.angle_alpha   90.00
_cell.angle_beta   90.00
_cell.angle_gamma   90.00
#
_symmetry.space_group_name_H-M   'P 1'
#
loop_
_entity.id
_entity.type
_entity.pdbx_description
1 polymer ?
#
loop_
_entity_poly.entity_id
_entity_poly.type
_entity_poly.pdbx_seq_one_letter_code
_entity_poly.pdbx_strand_id
1 'polypeptide(L)'
;MNAEICGLVLAGGQGRRMGSVDKGLQSLQDRPLIQHVIDRLRPQVASVLINANQNLARYAEFGCPVVPDRVGGFAGPLAGLDAGLHATDASLIVTAPCDSPFLPHDLVTRLATARSAVDADVAVARTGSQPHPVFALVCTRVRSHLTDFLARGERKIDFWYASLSVVEVSFDDEADAFANINTLAELAQHERR
;
A
#
# COMPACT_ATOMS: atom_id res chain seq x y z
N MET A 1 0.37 -24.34 -2.10
CA MET A 1 -0.63 -23.66 -1.23
C MET A 1 -0.31 -22.19 -1.32
N ASN A 2 -1.18 -21.38 -1.97
CA ASN A 2 -1.03 -19.94 -1.90
C ASN A 2 -1.17 -19.55 -0.43
N ALA A 3 -0.09 -19.07 0.18
CA ALA A 3 -0.18 -18.38 1.46
C ALA A 3 -1.29 -17.34 1.29
N GLU A 4 -2.25 -17.32 2.23
CA GLU A 4 -3.29 -16.31 2.18
C GLU A 4 -2.61 -14.94 2.28
N ILE A 5 -2.73 -14.15 1.24
CA ILE A 5 -2.16 -12.80 1.16
C ILE A 5 -3.27 -11.82 1.47
N CYS A 6 -3.03 -10.93 2.43
CA CYS A 6 -3.90 -9.82 2.73
C CYS A 6 -3.45 -8.57 1.96
N GLY A 7 -4.35 -7.90 1.27
CA GLY A 7 -4.13 -6.59 0.67
C GLY A 7 -4.35 -5.48 1.71
N LEU A 8 -3.49 -4.47 1.73
CA LEU A 8 -3.63 -3.28 2.57
C LEU A 8 -3.57 -2.03 1.72
N VAL A 9 -4.70 -1.34 1.60
CA VAL A 9 -4.75 -0.04 0.93
C VAL A 9 -4.44 1.05 1.95
N LEU A 10 -3.35 1.79 1.71
CA LEU A 10 -2.89 2.86 2.60
C LEU A 10 -3.56 4.19 2.23
N ALA A 11 -4.49 4.64 3.07
CA ALA A 11 -5.24 5.88 2.93
C ALA A 11 -5.03 6.85 4.13
N GLY A 12 -4.09 6.57 5.01
CA GLY A 12 -3.83 7.34 6.24
C GLY A 12 -3.15 8.71 6.07
N GLY A 13 -2.93 9.17 4.84
CA GLY A 13 -2.22 10.42 4.56
C GLY A 13 -3.04 11.69 4.90
N GLN A 14 -2.36 12.77 5.35
CA GLN A 14 -3.02 14.04 5.76
C GLN A 14 -3.55 14.92 4.61
N GLY A 15 -3.31 14.56 3.34
CA GLY A 15 -3.77 15.35 2.18
C GLY A 15 -3.32 16.83 2.13
N ARG A 16 -2.28 17.23 2.90
CA ARG A 16 -1.86 18.64 3.09
C ARG A 16 -1.63 19.41 1.80
N ARG A 17 -1.14 18.74 0.74
CA ARG A 17 -0.85 19.36 -0.57
C ARG A 17 -2.08 19.64 -1.41
N MET A 18 -3.23 19.06 -1.08
CA MET A 18 -4.52 19.24 -1.76
C MET A 18 -5.55 19.95 -0.88
N GLY A 19 -5.12 20.86 0.01
CA GLY A 19 -6.04 21.64 0.86
C GLY A 19 -6.76 20.79 1.92
N SER A 20 -6.10 19.77 2.49
CA SER A 20 -6.69 18.82 3.46
C SER A 20 -7.76 17.89 2.88
N VAL A 21 -7.78 17.75 1.56
CA VAL A 21 -8.71 16.83 0.88
C VAL A 21 -8.21 15.40 1.01
N ASP A 22 -9.11 14.50 1.34
CA ASP A 22 -8.81 13.07 1.40
C ASP A 22 -8.63 12.51 -0.02
N LYS A 23 -7.39 12.14 -0.36
CA LYS A 23 -7.04 11.73 -1.72
C LYS A 23 -7.78 10.47 -2.18
N GLY A 24 -7.89 9.47 -1.31
CA GLY A 24 -8.56 8.21 -1.64
C GLY A 24 -10.03 8.38 -2.02
N LEU A 25 -10.66 9.47 -1.51
CA LEU A 25 -12.07 9.79 -1.78
C LEU A 25 -12.26 10.74 -2.98
N GLN A 26 -11.17 11.18 -3.64
CA GLN A 26 -11.29 11.96 -4.87
C GLN A 26 -11.79 11.10 -6.02
N SER A 27 -12.63 11.70 -6.87
CA SER A 27 -13.26 11.01 -7.99
C SER A 27 -12.33 10.98 -9.20
N LEU A 28 -12.17 9.81 -9.80
CA LEU A 28 -11.61 9.58 -11.12
C LEU A 28 -12.67 8.80 -11.92
N GLN A 29 -13.15 9.37 -13.05
CA GLN A 29 -14.21 8.75 -13.87
C GLN A 29 -15.44 8.35 -13.01
N ASP A 30 -15.96 9.31 -12.25
CA ASP A 30 -17.12 9.20 -11.35
C ASP A 30 -16.98 8.15 -10.21
N ARG A 31 -15.78 7.65 -9.96
CA ARG A 31 -15.51 6.67 -8.90
C ARG A 31 -14.33 7.12 -8.02
N PRO A 32 -14.40 6.93 -6.69
CA PRO A 32 -13.29 7.26 -5.80
C PRO A 32 -11.99 6.53 -6.18
N LEU A 33 -10.85 7.22 -6.07
CA LEU A 33 -9.52 6.64 -6.38
C LEU A 33 -9.29 5.31 -5.66
N ILE A 34 -9.64 5.23 -4.39
CA ILE A 34 -9.49 4.01 -3.61
C ILE A 34 -10.29 2.84 -4.18
N GLN A 35 -11.47 3.10 -4.80
CA GLN A 35 -12.27 2.03 -5.40
C GLN A 35 -11.54 1.39 -6.58
N HIS A 36 -10.85 2.18 -7.41
CA HIS A 36 -10.02 1.65 -8.50
C HIS A 36 -8.88 0.78 -7.96
N VAL A 37 -8.24 1.21 -6.88
CA VAL A 37 -7.17 0.43 -6.22
C VAL A 37 -7.72 -0.89 -5.67
N ILE A 38 -8.85 -0.86 -4.95
CA ILE A 38 -9.51 -2.05 -4.39
C ILE A 38 -9.88 -3.04 -5.51
N ASP A 39 -10.48 -2.57 -6.60
CA ASP A 39 -10.93 -3.43 -7.70
C ASP A 39 -9.77 -4.15 -8.38
N ARG A 40 -8.60 -3.52 -8.49
CA ARG A 40 -7.38 -4.13 -9.04
C ARG A 40 -6.68 -5.05 -8.06
N LEU A 41 -6.72 -4.73 -6.77
CA LEU A 41 -6.04 -5.51 -5.74
C LEU A 41 -6.84 -6.75 -5.32
N ARG A 42 -8.17 -6.61 -5.17
CA ARG A 42 -9.07 -7.68 -4.67
C ARG A 42 -8.95 -9.03 -5.42
N PRO A 43 -8.82 -9.08 -6.76
CA PRO A 43 -8.65 -10.36 -7.47
C PRO A 43 -7.33 -11.07 -7.19
N GLN A 44 -6.34 -10.36 -6.63
CA GLN A 44 -4.98 -10.85 -6.42
C GLN A 44 -4.74 -11.36 -4.99
N VAL A 45 -5.67 -11.13 -4.05
CA VAL A 45 -5.49 -11.39 -2.60
C VAL A 45 -6.71 -12.11 -2.00
N ALA A 46 -6.52 -12.72 -0.83
CA ALA A 46 -7.60 -13.41 -0.11
C ALA A 46 -8.56 -12.44 0.61
N SER A 47 -8.03 -11.31 1.07
CA SER A 47 -8.79 -10.27 1.78
C SER A 47 -8.19 -8.89 1.55
N VAL A 48 -8.97 -7.83 1.77
CA VAL A 48 -8.49 -6.44 1.66
C VAL A 48 -8.83 -5.69 2.94
N LEU A 49 -7.84 -4.98 3.50
CA LEU A 49 -7.98 -4.00 4.57
C LEU A 49 -7.74 -2.59 4.02
N ILE A 50 -8.35 -1.60 4.64
CA ILE A 50 -8.09 -0.18 4.39
C ILE A 50 -7.47 0.41 5.64
N ASN A 51 -6.28 1.00 5.54
CA ASN A 51 -5.72 1.81 6.60
C ASN A 51 -6.16 3.27 6.40
N ALA A 52 -6.87 3.82 7.36
CA ALA A 52 -7.29 5.23 7.34
C ALA A 52 -7.40 5.77 8.77
N ASN A 53 -7.10 7.09 8.94
CA ASN A 53 -7.16 7.79 10.23
C ASN A 53 -8.29 8.81 10.29
N GLN A 54 -8.91 9.10 9.15
CA GLN A 54 -10.02 10.05 8.99
C GLN A 54 -11.09 9.43 8.11
N ASN A 55 -12.30 10.00 8.10
CA ASN A 55 -13.40 9.55 7.24
C ASN A 55 -13.70 8.05 7.32
N LEU A 56 -13.50 7.42 8.50
CA LEU A 56 -13.59 5.97 8.67
C LEU A 56 -14.93 5.40 8.17
N ALA A 57 -16.05 6.10 8.45
CA ALA A 57 -17.36 5.69 7.99
C ALA A 57 -17.46 5.64 6.46
N ARG A 58 -16.86 6.63 5.77
CA ARG A 58 -16.82 6.67 4.30
C ARG A 58 -15.98 5.54 3.73
N TYR A 59 -14.84 5.23 4.36
CA TYR A 59 -14.00 4.11 3.94
C TYR A 59 -14.66 2.74 4.19
N ALA A 60 -15.49 2.62 5.23
CA ALA A 60 -16.25 1.38 5.50
C ALA A 60 -17.29 1.07 4.41
N GLU A 61 -17.78 2.08 3.68
CA GLU A 61 -18.73 1.90 2.56
C GLU A 61 -18.15 1.06 1.41
N PHE A 62 -16.82 0.95 1.28
CA PHE A 62 -16.15 0.12 0.26
C PHE A 62 -16.17 -1.39 0.58
N GLY A 63 -16.82 -1.79 1.68
CA GLY A 63 -16.99 -3.21 2.04
C GLY A 63 -15.69 -3.91 2.44
N CYS A 64 -14.71 -3.16 2.95
CA CYS A 64 -13.47 -3.66 3.52
C CYS A 64 -13.34 -3.20 4.98
N PRO A 65 -12.79 -4.03 5.88
CA PRO A 65 -12.48 -3.57 7.24
C PRO A 65 -11.51 -2.39 7.21
N VAL A 66 -11.78 -1.38 8.04
CA VAL A 66 -10.96 -0.17 8.16
C VAL A 66 -10.18 -0.19 9.46
N VAL A 67 -8.88 -0.02 9.38
CA VAL A 67 -7.95 -0.06 10.52
C VAL A 67 -7.22 1.27 10.65
N PRO A 68 -7.33 1.97 11.78
CA PRO A 68 -6.55 3.18 12.04
C PRO A 68 -5.12 2.83 12.45
N ASP A 69 -4.21 3.81 12.34
CA ASP A 69 -2.86 3.69 12.86
C ASP A 69 -2.88 3.38 14.36
N ARG A 70 -1.99 2.49 14.79
CA ARG A 70 -1.78 2.16 16.20
C ARG A 70 -0.83 3.15 16.88
N VAL A 71 0.01 3.80 16.08
CA VAL A 71 0.98 4.82 16.56
C VAL A 71 0.49 6.19 16.13
N GLY A 72 0.33 7.10 17.09
CA GLY A 72 -0.13 8.46 16.83
C GLY A 72 0.92 9.32 16.10
N GLY A 73 0.50 10.52 15.64
CA GLY A 73 1.39 11.53 15.08
C GLY A 73 1.66 11.41 13.58
N PHE A 74 0.80 10.71 12.82
CA PHE A 74 0.94 10.54 11.36
C PHE A 74 2.33 10.01 10.96
N ALA A 75 2.64 8.84 11.45
CA ALA A 75 3.96 8.23 11.32
C ALA A 75 4.27 7.67 9.90
N GLY A 76 3.50 8.08 8.88
CA GLY A 76 3.73 7.71 7.49
C GLY A 76 3.25 6.29 7.16
N PRO A 77 3.65 5.74 5.98
CA PRO A 77 3.15 4.45 5.50
C PRO A 77 3.47 3.26 6.42
N LEU A 78 4.55 3.34 7.19
CA LEU A 78 4.93 2.28 8.14
C LEU A 78 3.93 2.14 9.29
N ALA A 79 3.28 3.22 9.74
CA ALA A 79 2.25 3.13 10.77
C ALA A 79 0.99 2.39 10.25
N GLY A 80 0.60 2.66 9.02
CA GLY A 80 -0.47 1.91 8.36
C GLY A 80 -0.12 0.44 8.15
N LEU A 81 1.12 0.14 7.76
CA LEU A 81 1.60 -1.24 7.64
C LEU A 81 1.59 -1.96 8.99
N ASP A 82 2.05 -1.31 10.07
CA ASP A 82 2.00 -1.88 11.42
C ASP A 82 0.56 -2.21 11.84
N ALA A 83 -0.38 -1.28 11.57
CA ALA A 83 -1.80 -1.52 11.84
C ALA A 83 -2.34 -2.72 11.04
N GLY A 84 -2.04 -2.80 9.75
CA GLY A 84 -2.44 -3.92 8.90
C GLY A 84 -1.85 -5.25 9.34
N LEU A 85 -0.56 -5.29 9.69
CA LEU A 85 0.11 -6.50 10.20
C LEU A 85 -0.51 -7.03 11.50
N HIS A 86 -1.10 -6.16 12.34
CA HIS A 86 -1.78 -6.57 13.56
C HIS A 86 -3.26 -6.93 13.35
N ALA A 87 -3.83 -6.54 12.22
CA ALA A 87 -5.23 -6.79 11.89
C ALA A 87 -5.45 -8.00 10.99
N THR A 88 -4.39 -8.71 10.58
CA THR A 88 -4.48 -9.89 9.72
C THR A 88 -3.81 -11.11 10.34
N ASP A 89 -4.38 -12.28 10.09
CA ASP A 89 -3.77 -13.59 10.38
C ASP A 89 -3.05 -14.17 9.14
N ALA A 90 -3.10 -13.50 8.00
CA ALA A 90 -2.39 -13.92 6.80
C ALA A 90 -0.87 -13.95 7.02
N SER A 91 -0.17 -14.84 6.33
CA SER A 91 1.30 -14.93 6.43
C SER A 91 2.03 -13.83 5.66
N LEU A 92 1.34 -13.20 4.71
CA LEU A 92 1.86 -12.14 3.85
C LEU A 92 0.84 -10.99 3.77
N ILE A 93 1.36 -9.76 3.68
CA ILE A 93 0.57 -8.56 3.43
C ILE A 93 1.16 -7.79 2.26
N VAL A 94 0.34 -7.42 1.28
CA VAL A 94 0.75 -6.53 0.20
C VAL A 94 0.18 -5.14 0.42
N THR A 95 1.01 -4.11 0.29
CA THR A 95 0.60 -2.71 0.41
C THR A 95 0.42 -2.05 -0.95
N ALA A 96 -0.56 -1.15 -1.04
CA ALA A 96 -0.74 -0.24 -2.16
C ALA A 96 -1.28 1.11 -1.65
N PRO A 97 -0.83 2.26 -2.19
CA PRO A 97 -1.39 3.55 -1.83
C PRO A 97 -2.77 3.76 -2.47
N CYS A 98 -3.66 4.50 -1.80
CA CYS A 98 -5.03 4.74 -2.26
C CYS A 98 -5.13 5.65 -3.48
N ASP A 99 -4.04 6.34 -3.85
CA ASP A 99 -3.94 7.30 -4.95
C ASP A 99 -3.22 6.76 -6.20
N SER A 100 -3.05 5.44 -6.30
CA SER A 100 -2.44 4.75 -7.46
C SER A 100 -3.45 3.82 -8.14
N PRO A 101 -4.42 4.35 -8.88
CA PRO A 101 -5.55 3.58 -9.41
C PRO A 101 -5.17 2.60 -10.52
N PHE A 102 -3.95 2.66 -11.03
CA PHE A 102 -3.49 1.87 -12.19
C PHE A 102 -2.58 0.69 -11.81
N LEU A 103 -2.44 0.35 -10.51
CA LEU A 103 -1.53 -0.71 -10.06
C LEU A 103 -1.66 -1.99 -10.93
N PRO A 104 -0.55 -2.71 -11.20
CA PRO A 104 -0.52 -3.88 -12.07
C PRO A 104 -1.48 -4.98 -11.64
N HIS A 105 -2.10 -5.65 -12.60
CA HIS A 105 -2.99 -6.79 -12.32
C HIS A 105 -2.26 -8.06 -11.86
N ASP A 106 -0.94 -8.12 -12.02
CA ASP A 106 -0.07 -9.21 -11.63
C ASP A 106 0.93 -8.83 -10.51
N LEU A 107 0.73 -7.63 -9.90
CA LEU A 107 1.59 -7.09 -8.83
C LEU A 107 1.90 -8.14 -7.78
N VAL A 108 0.87 -8.77 -7.21
CA VAL A 108 1.02 -9.71 -6.10
C VAL A 108 1.75 -10.98 -6.53
N THR A 109 1.43 -11.51 -7.72
CA THR A 109 2.07 -12.72 -8.25
C THR A 109 3.57 -12.50 -8.48
N ARG A 110 3.95 -11.37 -9.08
CA ARG A 110 5.37 -11.05 -9.35
C ARG A 110 6.14 -10.86 -8.05
N LEU A 111 5.60 -10.08 -7.10
CA LEU A 111 6.22 -9.88 -5.78
C LEU A 111 6.34 -11.19 -5.01
N ALA A 112 5.30 -12.04 -5.00
CA ALA A 112 5.32 -13.30 -4.28
C ALA A 112 6.31 -14.30 -4.86
N THR A 113 6.41 -14.38 -6.19
CA THR A 113 7.37 -15.24 -6.88
C THR A 113 8.81 -14.85 -6.53
N ALA A 114 9.14 -13.57 -6.66
CA ALA A 114 10.49 -13.08 -6.36
C ALA A 114 10.85 -13.23 -4.87
N ARG A 115 9.92 -12.90 -3.97
CA ARG A 115 10.09 -13.07 -2.52
C ARG A 115 10.39 -14.54 -2.17
N SER A 116 9.61 -15.47 -2.73
CA SER A 116 9.74 -16.89 -2.43
C SER A 116 11.04 -17.50 -2.95
N ALA A 117 11.57 -17.00 -4.07
CA ALA A 117 12.80 -17.48 -4.67
C ALA A 117 14.04 -17.32 -3.77
N VAL A 118 14.03 -16.30 -2.90
CA VAL A 118 15.17 -15.96 -2.02
C VAL A 118 14.79 -15.90 -0.52
N ASP A 119 13.57 -16.32 -0.18
CA ASP A 119 12.97 -16.22 1.17
C ASP A 119 13.16 -14.85 1.83
N ALA A 120 12.96 -13.78 1.04
CA ALA A 120 13.07 -12.41 1.54
C ALA A 120 12.00 -12.09 2.58
N ASP A 121 12.25 -11.10 3.44
CA ASP A 121 11.25 -10.52 4.34
C ASP A 121 10.27 -9.64 3.57
N VAL A 122 10.78 -8.94 2.55
CA VAL A 122 10.04 -7.96 1.74
C VAL A 122 10.40 -8.11 0.27
N ALA A 123 9.39 -8.04 -0.60
CA ALA A 123 9.57 -7.79 -2.04
C ALA A 123 9.00 -6.42 -2.38
N VAL A 124 9.76 -5.57 -3.07
CA VAL A 124 9.42 -4.18 -3.41
C VAL A 124 9.37 -4.00 -4.91
N ALA A 125 8.32 -3.36 -5.43
CA ALA A 125 8.25 -2.99 -6.84
C ALA A 125 9.27 -1.91 -7.18
N ARG A 126 9.88 -1.98 -8.38
CA ARG A 126 10.85 -1.04 -8.91
C ARG A 126 10.58 -0.77 -10.40
N THR A 127 10.78 0.46 -10.83
CA THR A 127 10.80 0.84 -12.26
C THR A 127 12.10 1.59 -12.57
N GLY A 128 12.82 1.16 -13.58
CA GLY A 128 14.18 1.64 -13.84
C GLY A 128 15.06 1.46 -12.61
N SER A 129 15.61 2.55 -12.10
CA SER A 129 16.39 2.59 -10.84
C SER A 129 15.58 3.06 -9.63
N GLN A 130 14.27 3.33 -9.80
CA GLN A 130 13.44 3.90 -8.73
C GLN A 130 12.62 2.81 -8.03
N PRO A 131 12.87 2.52 -6.75
CA PRO A 131 11.98 1.68 -5.95
C PRO A 131 10.67 2.40 -5.63
N HIS A 132 9.60 1.62 -5.49
CA HIS A 132 8.28 2.07 -5.05
C HIS A 132 7.96 1.44 -3.68
N PRO A 133 8.52 1.93 -2.59
CA PRO A 133 8.54 1.24 -1.30
C PRO A 133 7.16 1.01 -0.68
N VAL A 134 6.13 1.71 -1.16
CA VAL A 134 4.74 1.53 -0.73
C VAL A 134 4.02 0.42 -1.50
N PHE A 135 4.60 -0.06 -2.62
CA PHE A 135 4.15 -1.24 -3.34
C PHE A 135 5.04 -2.42 -2.97
N ALA A 136 4.72 -3.05 -1.86
CA ALA A 136 5.55 -4.09 -1.28
C ALA A 136 4.72 -5.27 -0.76
N LEU A 137 5.28 -6.47 -0.89
CA LEU A 137 4.78 -7.67 -0.24
C LEU A 137 5.69 -7.96 0.97
N VAL A 138 5.09 -7.99 2.15
CA VAL A 138 5.79 -8.07 3.44
C VAL A 138 5.39 -9.35 4.16
N CYS A 139 6.37 -10.09 4.67
CA CYS A 139 6.13 -11.25 5.52
C CYS A 139 5.68 -10.79 6.92
N THR A 140 4.58 -11.37 7.44
CA THR A 140 4.07 -11.00 8.77
C THR A 140 5.01 -11.39 9.91
N ARG A 141 6.04 -12.23 9.64
CA ARG A 141 7.09 -12.54 10.62
C ARG A 141 7.87 -11.31 11.11
N VAL A 142 7.90 -10.21 10.32
CA VAL A 142 8.59 -8.96 10.69
C VAL A 142 7.72 -8.00 11.51
N ARG A 143 6.50 -8.39 11.93
CA ARG A 143 5.56 -7.56 12.68
C ARG A 143 6.21 -6.93 13.92
N SER A 144 6.81 -7.74 14.78
CA SER A 144 7.45 -7.25 16.02
C SER A 144 8.60 -6.31 15.71
N HIS A 145 9.40 -6.62 14.68
CA HIS A 145 10.52 -5.78 14.25
C HIS A 145 10.03 -4.37 13.80
N LEU A 146 8.89 -4.29 13.08
CA LEU A 146 8.31 -2.99 12.70
C LEU A 146 7.78 -2.23 13.91
N THR A 147 7.09 -2.92 14.83
CA THR A 147 6.58 -2.31 16.07
C THR A 147 7.72 -1.70 16.89
N ASP A 148 8.83 -2.42 17.08
CA ASP A 148 10.00 -1.93 17.79
C ASP A 148 10.69 -0.76 17.07
N PHE A 149 10.76 -0.80 15.74
CA PHE A 149 11.28 0.29 14.91
C PHE A 149 10.48 1.59 15.14
N LEU A 150 9.16 1.49 15.08
CA LEU A 150 8.25 2.62 15.32
C LEU A 150 8.30 3.12 16.78
N ALA A 151 8.44 2.22 17.75
CA ALA A 151 8.55 2.57 19.19
C ALA A 151 9.80 3.41 19.48
N ARG A 152 10.91 3.21 18.74
CA ARG A 152 12.13 4.02 18.82
C ARG A 152 11.99 5.42 18.20
N GLY A 153 10.83 5.76 17.65
CA GLY A 153 10.60 7.04 16.97
C GLY A 153 11.05 7.07 15.51
N GLU A 154 11.50 5.95 14.97
CA GLU A 154 11.89 5.81 13.56
C GLU A 154 10.66 5.83 12.64
N ARG A 155 10.81 6.41 11.43
CA ARG A 155 9.67 6.61 10.51
C ARG A 155 10.00 6.37 9.03
N LYS A 156 11.29 6.35 8.67
CA LYS A 156 11.72 6.25 7.27
C LYS A 156 11.68 4.81 6.79
N ILE A 157 10.89 4.55 5.75
CA ILE A 157 10.71 3.21 5.18
C ILE A 157 12.02 2.62 4.65
N ASP A 158 12.88 3.44 4.04
CA ASP A 158 14.16 2.99 3.50
C ASP A 158 15.10 2.50 4.60
N PHE A 159 15.09 3.14 5.77
CA PHE A 159 15.89 2.71 6.92
C PHE A 159 15.35 1.41 7.52
N TRP A 160 14.03 1.23 7.51
CA TRP A 160 13.45 -0.01 7.96
C TRP A 160 13.79 -1.16 7.01
N TYR A 161 13.68 -0.94 5.70
CA TYR A 161 14.04 -1.94 4.68
C TYR A 161 15.51 -2.31 4.72
N ALA A 162 16.42 -1.36 4.98
CA ALA A 162 17.86 -1.63 5.11
C ALA A 162 18.22 -2.61 6.24
N SER A 163 17.29 -2.85 7.19
CA SER A 163 17.47 -3.80 8.29
C SER A 163 16.85 -5.18 8.04
N LEU A 164 16.31 -5.42 6.84
CA LEU A 164 15.59 -6.63 6.44
C LEU A 164 16.20 -7.27 5.19
N SER A 165 15.82 -8.53 4.93
CA SER A 165 16.08 -9.15 3.63
C SER A 165 15.05 -8.64 2.62
N VAL A 166 15.51 -7.85 1.65
CA VAL A 166 14.66 -7.21 0.63
C VAL A 166 15.06 -7.66 -0.76
N VAL A 167 14.06 -7.98 -1.59
CA VAL A 167 14.24 -8.21 -3.03
C VAL A 167 13.47 -7.16 -3.82
N GLU A 168 14.12 -6.56 -4.81
CA GLU A 168 13.48 -5.63 -5.75
C GLU A 168 12.97 -6.38 -6.98
N VAL A 169 11.76 -6.04 -7.43
CA VAL A 169 11.07 -6.67 -8.56
C VAL A 169 10.83 -5.63 -9.63
N SER A 170 11.41 -5.83 -10.83
CA SER A 170 11.22 -4.90 -11.95
C SER A 170 9.79 -4.97 -12.50
N PHE A 171 9.24 -3.78 -12.77
CA PHE A 171 7.99 -3.52 -13.46
C PHE A 171 8.21 -2.51 -14.60
N ASP A 172 9.36 -2.59 -15.27
CA ASP A 172 9.73 -1.67 -16.34
C ASP A 172 8.78 -1.75 -17.55
N ASP A 173 8.11 -2.88 -17.70
CA ASP A 173 7.06 -3.15 -18.68
C ASP A 173 5.73 -2.41 -18.38
N GLU A 174 5.50 -2.01 -17.12
CA GLU A 174 4.31 -1.29 -16.67
C GLU A 174 4.65 -0.04 -15.83
N ALA A 175 5.67 0.71 -16.21
CA ALA A 175 6.20 1.82 -15.41
C ALA A 175 5.13 2.87 -15.02
N ASP A 176 4.18 3.16 -15.91
CA ASP A 176 3.09 4.12 -15.66
C ASP A 176 2.09 3.65 -14.59
N ALA A 177 2.05 2.35 -14.29
CA ALA A 177 1.12 1.76 -13.33
C ALA A 177 1.37 2.22 -11.87
N PHE A 178 2.59 2.72 -11.58
CA PHE A 178 2.99 3.20 -10.25
C PHE A 178 2.80 4.72 -10.07
N ALA A 179 2.21 5.38 -11.06
CA ALA A 179 1.93 6.81 -10.97
C ALA A 179 0.88 7.10 -9.88
N ASN A 180 1.21 8.03 -8.98
CA ASN A 180 0.28 8.57 -8.00
C ASN A 180 -0.47 9.75 -8.60
N ILE A 181 -1.77 9.83 -8.35
CA ILE A 181 -2.55 11.02 -8.66
C ILE A 181 -2.49 11.98 -7.46
N ASN A 182 -1.64 13.00 -7.56
CA ASN A 182 -1.35 13.92 -6.45
C ASN A 182 -2.06 15.27 -6.57
N THR A 183 -2.59 15.63 -7.75
CA THR A 183 -3.19 16.92 -8.01
C THR A 183 -4.51 16.77 -8.77
N LEU A 184 -5.40 17.78 -8.62
CA LEU A 184 -6.63 17.85 -9.42
C LEU A 184 -6.34 17.98 -10.93
N ALA A 185 -5.20 18.56 -11.30
CA ALA A 185 -4.77 18.68 -12.69
C ALA A 185 -4.38 17.32 -13.29
N GLU A 186 -3.65 16.50 -12.55
CA GLU A 186 -3.33 15.11 -12.94
C GLU A 186 -4.60 14.27 -13.05
N LEU A 187 -5.54 14.41 -12.11
CA LEU A 187 -6.84 13.77 -12.14
C LEU A 187 -7.59 14.10 -13.44
N ALA A 188 -7.72 15.41 -13.74
CA ALA A 188 -8.38 15.90 -14.96
C ALA A 188 -7.67 15.46 -16.25
N GLN A 189 -6.37 15.22 -16.23
CA GLN A 189 -5.62 14.69 -17.37
C GLN A 189 -5.95 13.22 -17.64
N HIS A 190 -6.15 12.42 -16.59
CA HIS A 190 -6.55 11.02 -16.71
C HIS A 190 -8.03 10.82 -17.06
N GLU A 191 -8.90 11.78 -16.75
CA GLU A 191 -10.31 11.77 -17.16
C GLU A 191 -10.52 11.98 -18.68
N ARG A 192 -9.52 12.53 -19.38
CA ARG A 192 -9.59 12.81 -20.84
C ARG A 192 -9.03 11.69 -21.72
N ARG A 193 -8.49 10.65 -21.13
CA ARG A 193 -7.98 9.46 -21.83
C ARG A 193 -8.99 8.31 -21.79
#